data_0b4b33931fdf5152466c2510b766c178
#
_entry.id   0b4b33931fdf5152466c2510b766c178
#
_cell.length_a   1.000
_cell.length_b   1.000
_cell.length_c   1.000
_cell.angle_alpha   90.00
_cell.angle_beta   90.00
_cell.angle_gamma   90.00
#
_symmetry.space_group_name_H-M   'P 1'
#
loop_
_entity.id
_entity.type
_entity.pdbx_description
1 polymer ?
#
loop_
_entity_poly.entity_id
_entity_poly.type
_entity_poly.pdbx_seq_one_letter_code
_entity_poly.pdbx_strand_id
1 'polypeptide(L)'
;INDPDKYVVVQTAPAVRAALGEEFGYEMGTNVEGKMAAALRRIGFDKVFDTNFAADLTIMEEATELVERVTKGGKLPMITSCSPGWIKYCEHYFPDMTENLSSCKSPMQMFGATAKTYYAEKMGIDPKDMVVVAVMPCTAKKFEIGRDDQNAAGVPDVDISITTRELARLIKRCGIKFDTLADEQFDQPLGIGTGAAVIFGATGGVMEAALRTAVKMITGSEAGDINFTDVRGVAGIKEASYKVGDLDVKVAVASGTANAAELLKKVQNGEADYTFIETMGCP
;
A
#
# COMPACT_ATOMS: atom_id res chain seq x y z
N ILE A 1 20.37 -5.48 -12.67
CA ILE A 1 21.41 -5.18 -11.66
C ILE A 1 22.82 -5.19 -12.30
N ASN A 2 23.11 -6.10 -13.22
CA ASN A 2 24.44 -6.14 -13.87
C ASN A 2 24.51 -5.35 -15.20
N ASP A 3 23.47 -4.66 -15.56
CA ASP A 3 23.41 -3.80 -16.75
C ASP A 3 23.85 -2.39 -16.36
N PRO A 4 25.00 -1.91 -16.85
CA PRO A 4 25.53 -0.59 -16.47
C PRO A 4 24.69 0.59 -16.98
N ASP A 5 23.80 0.34 -17.95
CA ASP A 5 22.91 1.37 -18.52
C ASP A 5 21.58 1.48 -17.74
N LYS A 6 21.39 0.64 -16.71
CA LYS A 6 20.16 0.66 -15.89
C LYS A 6 20.41 1.08 -14.46
N TYR A 7 19.57 1.97 -13.97
CA TYR A 7 19.52 2.38 -12.57
C TYR A 7 18.43 1.57 -11.86
N VAL A 8 18.83 0.64 -11.00
CA VAL A 8 17.94 -0.35 -10.43
C VAL A 8 17.63 -0.03 -8.97
N VAL A 9 16.40 0.36 -8.71
CA VAL A 9 15.93 0.67 -7.35
C VAL A 9 15.00 -0.43 -6.84
N VAL A 10 14.96 -0.62 -5.53
CA VAL A 10 14.07 -1.58 -4.88
C VAL A 10 13.27 -0.92 -3.76
N GLN A 11 11.99 -1.26 -3.68
CA GLN A 11 11.12 -0.94 -2.56
C GLN A 11 10.70 -2.20 -1.81
N THR A 12 10.51 -2.12 -0.51
CA THR A 12 10.07 -3.26 0.31
C THR A 12 8.82 -2.93 1.10
N ALA A 13 7.83 -3.84 1.06
CA ALA A 13 6.63 -3.71 1.88
C ALA A 13 6.93 -3.94 3.37
N PRO A 14 6.17 -3.31 4.29
CA PRO A 14 6.40 -3.43 5.73
C PRO A 14 6.42 -4.86 6.26
N ALA A 15 5.53 -5.73 5.79
CA ALA A 15 5.47 -7.12 6.23
C ALA A 15 6.72 -7.93 5.87
N VAL A 16 7.49 -7.52 4.86
CA VAL A 16 8.70 -8.25 4.44
C VAL A 16 9.76 -8.25 5.53
N ARG A 17 9.97 -7.10 6.22
CA ARG A 17 10.96 -6.99 7.31
C ARG A 17 10.63 -7.85 8.52
N ALA A 18 9.35 -8.17 8.73
CA ALA A 18 8.89 -9.02 9.83
C ALA A 18 8.89 -10.52 9.48
N ALA A 19 8.82 -10.88 8.20
CA ALA A 19 8.73 -12.26 7.74
C ALA A 19 10.04 -12.82 7.15
N LEU A 20 10.91 -11.97 6.63
CA LEU A 20 12.15 -12.39 5.98
C LEU A 20 13.09 -13.14 6.94
N GLY A 21 13.12 -12.74 8.22
CA GLY A 21 13.98 -13.35 9.22
C GLY A 21 13.77 -14.84 9.39
N GLU A 22 12.53 -15.32 9.28
CA GLU A 22 12.18 -16.75 9.40
C GLU A 22 12.94 -17.63 8.40
N GLU A 23 13.18 -17.13 7.20
CA GLU A 23 13.95 -17.83 6.16
C GLU A 23 15.44 -18.00 6.50
N PHE A 24 15.92 -17.29 7.52
CA PHE A 24 17.30 -17.31 8.02
C PHE A 24 17.40 -17.80 9.47
N GLY A 25 16.33 -18.39 10.02
CA GLY A 25 16.31 -19.00 11.34
C GLY A 25 16.04 -18.06 12.51
N TYR A 26 15.58 -16.83 12.23
CA TYR A 26 15.09 -15.92 13.29
C TYR A 26 13.71 -16.34 13.76
N GLU A 27 13.35 -15.92 14.97
CA GLU A 27 11.99 -16.10 15.49
C GLU A 27 10.96 -15.35 14.64
N MET A 28 9.75 -15.91 14.56
CA MET A 28 8.63 -15.30 13.83
C MET A 28 8.39 -13.86 14.28
N GLY A 29 8.24 -12.96 13.32
CA GLY A 29 7.99 -11.54 13.59
C GLY A 29 9.22 -10.71 13.97
N THR A 30 10.42 -11.31 13.98
CA THR A 30 11.66 -10.56 14.22
C THR A 30 11.85 -9.51 13.13
N ASN A 31 11.96 -8.23 13.53
CA ASN A 31 12.25 -7.16 12.60
C ASN A 31 13.72 -7.23 12.14
N VAL A 32 13.92 -7.54 10.85
CA VAL A 32 15.25 -7.62 10.21
C VAL A 32 15.45 -6.52 9.17
N GLU A 33 14.79 -5.36 9.35
CA GLU A 33 14.80 -4.24 8.42
C GLU A 33 16.20 -3.82 8.01
N GLY A 34 17.09 -3.56 8.98
CA GLY A 34 18.44 -3.11 8.71
C GLY A 34 19.28 -4.12 7.95
N LYS A 35 19.19 -5.40 8.32
CA LYS A 35 19.86 -6.50 7.61
C LYS A 35 19.31 -6.70 6.20
N MET A 36 18.00 -6.53 6.02
CA MET A 36 17.36 -6.58 4.70
C MET A 36 17.87 -5.46 3.80
N ALA A 37 17.94 -4.23 4.29
CA ALA A 37 18.48 -3.09 3.54
C ALA A 37 19.94 -3.34 3.14
N ALA A 38 20.78 -3.82 4.06
CA ALA A 38 22.15 -4.19 3.79
C ALA A 38 22.28 -5.30 2.74
N ALA A 39 21.46 -6.34 2.83
CA ALA A 39 21.45 -7.45 1.87
C ALA A 39 21.09 -6.97 0.46
N LEU A 40 20.09 -6.12 0.32
CA LEU A 40 19.66 -5.57 -0.96
C LEU A 40 20.76 -4.74 -1.62
N ARG A 41 21.46 -3.89 -0.86
CA ARG A 41 22.64 -3.16 -1.38
C ARG A 41 23.77 -4.10 -1.81
N ARG A 42 24.01 -5.17 -1.08
CA ARG A 42 25.02 -6.17 -1.45
C ARG A 42 24.64 -7.00 -2.66
N ILE A 43 23.37 -7.15 -2.96
CA ILE A 43 22.90 -7.74 -4.22
C ILE A 43 23.23 -6.82 -5.41
N GLY A 44 23.33 -5.50 -5.17
CA GLY A 44 23.71 -4.52 -6.19
C GLY A 44 22.57 -3.59 -6.61
N PHE A 45 21.56 -3.41 -5.78
CA PHE A 45 20.56 -2.35 -6.00
C PHE A 45 21.18 -0.97 -5.74
N ASP A 46 20.95 -0.03 -6.64
CA ASP A 46 21.47 1.34 -6.52
C ASP A 46 20.84 2.11 -5.37
N LYS A 47 19.56 1.87 -5.12
CA LYS A 47 18.80 2.44 -4.01
C LYS A 47 17.82 1.43 -3.41
N VAL A 48 17.66 1.54 -2.09
CA VAL A 48 16.79 0.67 -1.30
C VAL A 48 15.82 1.52 -0.50
N PHE A 49 14.54 1.42 -0.82
CA PHE A 49 13.49 2.29 -0.29
C PHE A 49 12.44 1.52 0.54
N ASP A 50 11.80 2.25 1.44
CA ASP A 50 10.65 1.77 2.19
C ASP A 50 9.33 2.14 1.47
N THR A 51 8.47 1.15 1.22
CA THR A 51 7.13 1.40 0.66
C THR A 51 6.25 2.23 1.61
N ASN A 52 6.58 2.33 2.90
CA ASN A 52 5.85 3.18 3.86
C ASN A 52 5.75 4.64 3.42
N PHE A 53 6.79 5.18 2.76
CA PHE A 53 6.71 6.51 2.17
C PHE A 53 5.52 6.65 1.21
N ALA A 54 5.32 5.66 0.34
CA ALA A 54 4.23 5.67 -0.62
C ALA A 54 2.86 5.33 0.02
N ALA A 55 2.84 4.68 1.18
CA ALA A 55 1.62 4.51 1.94
C ALA A 55 1.12 5.87 2.49
N ASP A 56 2.01 6.70 3.00
CA ASP A 56 1.66 8.07 3.40
C ASP A 56 1.13 8.89 2.21
N LEU A 57 1.78 8.78 1.04
CA LEU A 57 1.33 9.44 -0.18
C LEU A 57 -0.07 8.95 -0.59
N THR A 58 -0.28 7.63 -0.56
CA THR A 58 -1.59 7.03 -0.88
C THR A 58 -2.68 7.56 0.05
N ILE A 59 -2.41 7.67 1.36
CA ILE A 59 -3.40 8.21 2.31
C ILE A 59 -3.73 9.68 2.04
N MET A 60 -2.76 10.50 1.67
CA MET A 60 -3.02 11.90 1.33
C MET A 60 -3.93 12.00 0.09
N GLU A 61 -3.67 11.23 -0.94
CA GLU A 61 -4.47 11.21 -2.16
C GLU A 61 -5.86 10.59 -1.92
N GLU A 62 -5.93 9.45 -1.24
CA GLU A 62 -7.19 8.75 -0.99
C GLU A 62 -8.12 9.53 -0.05
N ALA A 63 -7.56 10.17 0.98
CA ALA A 63 -8.34 11.06 1.84
C ALA A 63 -8.83 12.31 1.09
N THR A 64 -8.02 12.86 0.19
CA THR A 64 -8.41 13.97 -0.67
C THR A 64 -9.57 13.56 -1.57
N GLU A 65 -9.47 12.41 -2.23
CA GLU A 65 -10.55 11.86 -3.07
C GLU A 65 -11.82 11.63 -2.24
N LEU A 66 -11.72 11.07 -1.03
CA LEU A 66 -12.87 10.87 -0.15
C LEU A 66 -13.55 12.20 0.19
N VAL A 67 -12.79 13.20 0.61
CA VAL A 67 -13.32 14.54 0.91
C VAL A 67 -13.99 15.14 -0.32
N GLU A 68 -13.40 15.03 -1.49
CA GLU A 68 -14.00 15.52 -2.73
C GLU A 68 -15.30 14.81 -3.07
N ARG A 69 -15.35 13.48 -2.98
CA ARG A 69 -16.58 12.70 -3.24
C ARG A 69 -17.72 13.08 -2.29
N VAL A 70 -17.41 13.28 -1.01
CA VAL A 70 -18.39 13.66 0.01
C VAL A 70 -18.87 15.11 -0.17
N THR A 71 -17.96 16.05 -0.46
CA THR A 71 -18.30 17.47 -0.49
C THR A 71 -18.78 17.98 -1.85
N LYS A 72 -18.34 17.35 -2.95
CA LYS A 72 -18.66 17.75 -4.33
C LYS A 72 -19.67 16.82 -5.03
N GLY A 73 -20.13 15.76 -4.36
CA GLY A 73 -21.17 14.87 -4.87
C GLY A 73 -20.63 13.74 -5.77
N GLY A 74 -19.55 13.07 -5.36
CA GLY A 74 -19.02 11.90 -6.05
C GLY A 74 -19.74 10.59 -5.72
N LYS A 75 -19.33 9.48 -6.36
CA LYS A 75 -19.90 8.15 -6.15
C LYS A 75 -19.53 7.62 -4.77
N LEU A 76 -20.52 7.26 -3.96
CA LEU A 76 -20.38 6.66 -2.64
C LEU A 76 -21.08 5.29 -2.59
N PRO A 77 -20.66 4.36 -1.70
CA PRO A 77 -19.44 4.46 -0.89
C PRO A 77 -18.18 4.50 -1.74
N MET A 78 -17.14 5.22 -1.30
CA MET A 78 -15.81 5.02 -1.84
C MET A 78 -15.24 3.73 -1.25
N ILE A 79 -14.54 2.92 -2.05
CA ILE A 79 -13.97 1.63 -1.61
C ILE A 79 -12.48 1.61 -1.90
N THR A 80 -11.66 1.18 -0.93
CA THR A 80 -10.20 1.13 -1.12
C THR A 80 -9.80 0.25 -2.29
N SER A 81 -8.70 0.60 -2.98
CA SER A 81 -8.21 -0.05 -4.21
C SER A 81 -6.79 -0.63 -4.10
N CYS A 82 -6.18 -0.61 -2.91
CA CYS A 82 -4.78 -1.01 -2.75
C CYS A 82 -4.52 -2.54 -2.79
N SER A 83 -5.58 -3.38 -2.71
CA SER A 83 -5.47 -4.84 -2.74
C SER A 83 -5.84 -5.40 -4.13
N PRO A 84 -4.88 -5.88 -4.94
CA PRO A 84 -5.15 -6.33 -6.31
C PRO A 84 -6.02 -7.58 -6.39
N GLY A 85 -5.98 -8.43 -5.39
CA GLY A 85 -6.89 -9.58 -5.29
C GLY A 85 -8.35 -9.15 -5.11
N TRP A 86 -8.57 -8.12 -4.29
CA TRP A 86 -9.87 -7.48 -4.11
C TRP A 86 -10.35 -6.81 -5.41
N ILE A 87 -9.51 -6.01 -6.04
CA ILE A 87 -9.86 -5.33 -7.30
C ILE A 87 -10.30 -6.35 -8.35
N LYS A 88 -9.53 -7.43 -8.55
CA LYS A 88 -9.87 -8.47 -9.51
C LYS A 88 -11.18 -9.17 -9.16
N TYR A 89 -11.44 -9.40 -7.87
CA TYR A 89 -12.70 -9.95 -7.40
C TYR A 89 -13.88 -9.02 -7.69
N CYS A 90 -13.71 -7.72 -7.42
CA CYS A 90 -14.73 -6.70 -7.69
C CYS A 90 -15.08 -6.63 -9.19
N GLU A 91 -14.05 -6.57 -10.06
CA GLU A 91 -14.24 -6.54 -11.51
C GLU A 91 -15.03 -7.73 -12.04
N HIS A 92 -14.87 -8.93 -11.43
CA HIS A 92 -15.56 -10.13 -11.88
C HIS A 92 -16.96 -10.32 -11.33
N TYR A 93 -17.16 -10.00 -10.05
CA TYR A 93 -18.41 -10.35 -9.33
C TYR A 93 -19.27 -9.13 -9.01
N PHE A 94 -18.71 -7.93 -9.06
CA PHE A 94 -19.40 -6.67 -8.77
C PHE A 94 -19.00 -5.57 -9.79
N PRO A 95 -19.13 -5.83 -11.10
CA PRO A 95 -18.67 -4.87 -12.13
C PRO A 95 -19.36 -3.51 -12.01
N ASP A 96 -20.62 -3.46 -11.55
CA ASP A 96 -21.38 -2.22 -11.35
C ASP A 96 -20.85 -1.38 -10.17
N MET A 97 -19.99 -1.94 -9.33
CA MET A 97 -19.37 -1.27 -8.20
C MET A 97 -17.93 -0.77 -8.50
N THR A 98 -17.42 -0.95 -9.70
CA THR A 98 -16.07 -0.52 -10.08
C THR A 98 -15.88 1.00 -9.99
N GLU A 99 -16.92 1.78 -10.29
CA GLU A 99 -16.89 3.24 -10.11
C GLU A 99 -16.81 3.69 -8.64
N ASN A 100 -17.14 2.80 -7.72
CA ASN A 100 -17.01 3.04 -6.28
C ASN A 100 -15.57 2.88 -5.78
N LEU A 101 -14.72 2.16 -6.53
CA LEU A 101 -13.31 2.00 -6.16
C LEU A 101 -12.61 3.36 -6.12
N SER A 102 -11.70 3.51 -5.18
CA SER A 102 -10.79 4.65 -5.18
C SER A 102 -9.95 4.65 -6.46
N SER A 103 -9.73 5.81 -7.03
CA SER A 103 -8.86 6.01 -8.20
C SER A 103 -7.37 5.95 -7.85
N CYS A 104 -7.05 5.90 -6.56
CA CYS A 104 -5.68 5.87 -6.08
C CYS A 104 -4.98 4.56 -6.43
N LYS A 105 -3.74 4.67 -6.89
CA LYS A 105 -2.84 3.52 -7.04
C LYS A 105 -2.51 2.93 -5.66
N SER A 106 -2.16 1.64 -5.62
CA SER A 106 -1.64 1.05 -4.39
C SER A 106 -0.31 1.69 -3.98
N PRO A 107 0.10 1.64 -2.69
CA PRO A 107 1.40 2.16 -2.26
C PRO A 107 2.58 1.66 -3.10
N MET A 108 2.55 0.40 -3.55
CA MET A 108 3.57 -0.15 -4.45
C MET A 108 3.64 0.62 -5.77
N GLN A 109 2.51 0.88 -6.40
CA GLN A 109 2.44 1.61 -7.67
C GLN A 109 2.63 3.12 -7.48
N MET A 110 2.14 3.70 -6.38
CA MET A 110 2.42 5.09 -6.02
C MET A 110 3.92 5.35 -5.90
N PHE A 111 4.64 4.41 -5.24
CA PHE A 111 6.10 4.49 -5.18
C PHE A 111 6.71 4.45 -6.58
N GLY A 112 6.33 3.47 -7.40
CA GLY A 112 6.85 3.31 -8.76
C GLY A 112 6.62 4.54 -9.64
N ALA A 113 5.38 5.06 -9.61
CA ALA A 113 5.02 6.28 -10.31
C ALA A 113 5.90 7.48 -9.87
N THR A 114 6.03 7.69 -8.56
CA THR A 114 6.86 8.78 -8.01
C THR A 114 8.33 8.59 -8.33
N ALA A 115 8.84 7.34 -8.27
CA ALA A 115 10.22 7.03 -8.61
C ALA A 115 10.54 7.34 -10.07
N LYS A 116 9.68 6.93 -11.01
CA LYS A 116 9.90 7.12 -12.45
C LYS A 116 9.51 8.50 -12.99
N THR A 117 8.76 9.31 -12.21
CA THR A 117 8.47 10.70 -12.57
C THR A 117 9.41 11.64 -11.80
N TYR A 118 9.06 11.98 -10.58
CA TYR A 118 9.75 13.00 -9.78
C TYR A 118 11.19 12.63 -9.42
N TYR A 119 11.43 11.41 -8.90
CA TYR A 119 12.78 11.02 -8.47
C TYR A 119 13.72 10.86 -9.66
N ALA A 120 13.27 10.25 -10.75
CA ALA A 120 14.05 10.12 -11.98
C ALA A 120 14.44 11.50 -12.56
N GLU A 121 13.49 12.45 -12.62
CA GLU A 121 13.76 13.83 -13.05
C GLU A 121 14.81 14.49 -12.16
N LYS A 122 14.65 14.39 -10.83
CA LYS A 122 15.58 14.97 -9.86
C LYS A 122 16.99 14.41 -9.97
N MET A 123 17.11 13.13 -10.33
CA MET A 123 18.39 12.44 -10.53
C MET A 123 18.96 12.58 -11.95
N GLY A 124 18.20 13.16 -12.88
CA GLY A 124 18.59 13.27 -14.28
C GLY A 124 18.60 11.92 -15.02
N ILE A 125 17.76 10.99 -14.61
CA ILE A 125 17.65 9.62 -15.17
C ILE A 125 16.43 9.55 -16.10
N ASP A 126 16.58 8.99 -17.29
CA ASP A 126 15.41 8.69 -18.14
C ASP A 126 14.56 7.59 -17.44
N PRO A 127 13.25 7.77 -17.30
CA PRO A 127 12.35 6.76 -16.72
C PRO A 127 12.50 5.36 -17.35
N LYS A 128 12.88 5.26 -18.61
CA LYS A 128 13.14 4.00 -19.32
C LYS A 128 14.39 3.27 -18.84
N ASP A 129 15.34 4.01 -18.25
CA ASP A 129 16.59 3.46 -17.71
C ASP A 129 16.49 3.17 -16.22
N MET A 130 15.42 3.61 -15.57
CA MET A 130 15.12 3.24 -14.19
C MET A 130 14.30 1.95 -14.13
N VAL A 131 14.82 0.96 -13.43
CA VAL A 131 14.12 -0.31 -13.15
C VAL A 131 13.66 -0.30 -11.70
N VAL A 132 12.36 -0.36 -11.48
CA VAL A 132 11.75 -0.41 -10.14
C VAL A 132 11.39 -1.85 -9.81
N VAL A 133 12.05 -2.39 -8.78
CA VAL A 133 11.77 -3.71 -8.22
C VAL A 133 10.98 -3.56 -6.93
N ALA A 134 9.91 -4.33 -6.78
CA ALA A 134 9.10 -4.35 -5.55
C ALA A 134 9.23 -5.71 -4.85
N VAL A 135 9.57 -5.69 -3.56
CA VAL A 135 9.52 -6.88 -2.70
C VAL A 135 8.24 -6.84 -1.90
N MET A 136 7.32 -7.77 -2.19
CA MET A 136 5.97 -7.77 -1.65
C MET A 136 5.64 -9.13 -1.00
N PRO A 137 4.82 -9.17 0.06
CA PRO A 137 4.44 -10.45 0.69
C PRO A 137 3.39 -11.23 -0.10
N CYS A 138 2.93 -10.71 -1.23
CA CYS A 138 1.75 -11.16 -1.96
C CYS A 138 2.07 -11.44 -3.44
N THR A 139 1.61 -12.59 -3.96
CA THR A 139 1.76 -12.93 -5.39
C THR A 139 0.80 -12.15 -6.31
N ALA A 140 -0.32 -11.64 -5.78
CA ALA A 140 -1.24 -10.81 -6.54
C ALA A 140 -0.62 -9.47 -7.00
N LYS A 141 0.43 -8.99 -6.32
CA LYS A 141 1.22 -7.84 -6.75
C LYS A 141 1.97 -8.07 -8.07
N LYS A 142 2.28 -9.32 -8.41
CA LYS A 142 2.82 -9.68 -9.74
C LYS A 142 1.78 -9.50 -10.85
N PHE A 143 0.52 -9.71 -10.54
CA PHE A 143 -0.58 -9.43 -11.47
C PHE A 143 -0.80 -7.91 -11.62
N GLU A 144 -0.73 -7.17 -10.51
CA GLU A 144 -0.97 -5.73 -10.51
C GLU A 144 0.02 -4.96 -11.41
N ILE A 145 1.30 -5.32 -11.41
CA ILE A 145 2.32 -4.65 -12.26
C ILE A 145 2.08 -4.83 -13.76
N GLY A 146 1.30 -5.83 -14.17
CA GLY A 146 0.94 -6.08 -15.56
C GLY A 146 -0.36 -5.42 -16.02
N ARG A 147 -0.98 -4.56 -15.21
CA ARG A 147 -2.18 -3.82 -15.61
C ARG A 147 -1.81 -2.62 -16.49
N ASP A 148 -2.65 -2.36 -17.48
CA ASP A 148 -2.40 -1.32 -18.51
C ASP A 148 -2.47 0.11 -17.96
N ASP A 149 -3.06 0.31 -16.79
CA ASP A 149 -3.26 1.60 -16.11
C ASP A 149 -2.13 1.99 -15.14
N GLN A 150 -1.05 1.20 -15.06
CA GLN A 150 0.05 1.39 -14.11
C GLN A 150 1.33 1.90 -14.83
N ASN A 151 1.25 3.10 -15.44
CA ASN A 151 2.31 3.63 -16.32
C ASN A 151 2.36 5.18 -16.33
N ALA A 152 2.47 5.80 -15.17
CA ALA A 152 2.43 7.27 -15.01
C ALA A 152 3.49 8.01 -15.84
N ALA A 153 4.69 7.46 -16.01
CA ALA A 153 5.77 8.03 -16.83
C ALA A 153 5.78 7.54 -18.29
N GLY A 154 4.70 6.91 -18.78
CA GLY A 154 4.63 6.29 -20.09
C GLY A 154 5.40 4.97 -20.21
N VAL A 155 5.91 4.47 -19.10
CA VAL A 155 6.53 3.15 -18.91
C VAL A 155 5.94 2.52 -17.65
N PRO A 156 6.00 1.17 -17.45
CA PRO A 156 5.48 0.55 -16.23
C PRO A 156 6.01 1.21 -14.97
N ASP A 157 5.13 1.52 -14.02
CA ASP A 157 5.53 2.13 -12.75
C ASP A 157 6.46 1.21 -11.95
N VAL A 158 6.14 -0.08 -11.92
CA VAL A 158 6.96 -1.13 -11.31
C VAL A 158 7.24 -2.20 -12.37
N ASP A 159 8.52 -2.52 -12.57
CA ASP A 159 8.94 -3.46 -13.63
C ASP A 159 8.93 -4.91 -13.15
N ILE A 160 9.31 -5.14 -11.89
CA ILE A 160 9.48 -6.49 -11.34
C ILE A 160 8.89 -6.53 -9.93
N SER A 161 8.08 -7.54 -9.65
CA SER A 161 7.63 -7.84 -8.28
C SER A 161 8.11 -9.22 -7.86
N ILE A 162 8.81 -9.29 -6.72
CA ILE A 162 9.26 -10.53 -6.10
C ILE A 162 8.67 -10.67 -4.70
N THR A 163 8.45 -11.91 -4.28
CA THR A 163 7.94 -12.22 -2.95
C THR A 163 9.05 -12.24 -1.91
N THR A 164 8.67 -12.19 -0.62
CA THR A 164 9.60 -12.37 0.52
C THR A 164 10.45 -13.64 0.37
N ARG A 165 9.84 -14.76 -0.03
CA ARG A 165 10.56 -16.03 -0.24
C ARG A 165 11.51 -15.98 -1.43
N GLU A 166 11.15 -15.28 -2.49
CA GLU A 166 12.03 -15.09 -3.66
C GLU A 166 13.22 -14.20 -3.29
N LEU A 167 13.01 -13.16 -2.48
CA LEU A 167 14.11 -12.36 -1.94
C LEU A 167 15.05 -13.22 -1.09
N ALA A 168 14.53 -14.04 -0.19
CA ALA A 168 15.35 -14.92 0.63
C ALA A 168 16.21 -15.88 -0.22
N ARG A 169 15.60 -16.46 -1.27
CA ARG A 169 16.34 -17.31 -2.24
C ARG A 169 17.42 -16.54 -2.99
N LEU A 170 17.15 -15.28 -3.37
CA LEU A 170 18.11 -14.41 -4.04
C LEU A 170 19.30 -14.11 -3.12
N ILE A 171 19.06 -13.73 -1.87
CA ILE A 171 20.10 -13.50 -0.86
C ILE A 171 20.99 -14.74 -0.69
N LYS A 172 20.36 -15.92 -0.53
CA LYS A 172 21.07 -17.21 -0.40
C LYS A 172 21.91 -17.53 -1.64
N ARG A 173 21.37 -17.29 -2.86
CA ARG A 173 22.09 -17.52 -4.13
C ARG A 173 23.27 -16.59 -4.33
N CYS A 174 23.20 -15.35 -3.83
CA CYS A 174 24.30 -14.41 -3.85
C CYS A 174 25.39 -14.74 -2.81
N GLY A 175 25.23 -15.80 -2.02
CA GLY A 175 26.19 -16.20 -0.99
C GLY A 175 26.29 -15.24 0.19
N ILE A 176 25.28 -14.39 0.39
CA ILE A 176 25.25 -13.39 1.46
C ILE A 176 24.90 -14.10 2.78
N LYS A 177 25.81 -13.98 3.76
CA LYS A 177 25.59 -14.45 5.13
C LYS A 177 24.74 -13.42 5.87
N PHE A 178 23.43 -13.60 5.81
CA PHE A 178 22.44 -12.63 6.29
C PHE A 178 22.58 -12.26 7.77
N ASP A 179 22.84 -13.24 8.60
CA ASP A 179 23.04 -13.10 10.06
C ASP A 179 24.23 -12.22 10.43
N THR A 180 25.27 -12.19 9.58
CA THR A 180 26.50 -11.43 9.83
C THR A 180 26.45 -9.98 9.31
N LEU A 181 25.36 -9.59 8.64
CA LEU A 181 25.23 -8.23 8.12
C LEU A 181 25.06 -7.23 9.28
N ALA A 182 25.73 -6.09 9.16
CA ALA A 182 25.42 -4.91 9.96
C ALA A 182 24.11 -4.28 9.45
N ASP A 183 23.36 -3.68 10.36
CA ASP A 183 22.13 -2.99 9.99
C ASP A 183 22.43 -1.70 9.21
N GLU A 184 21.65 -1.46 8.15
CA GLU A 184 21.70 -0.25 7.34
C GLU A 184 20.33 0.40 7.26
N GLN A 185 20.27 1.69 6.98
CA GLN A 185 19.02 2.45 6.84
C GLN A 185 18.54 2.42 5.39
N PHE A 186 17.24 2.59 5.18
CA PHE A 186 16.69 2.87 3.87
C PHE A 186 17.15 4.21 3.31
N ASP A 187 17.24 4.30 2.00
CA ASP A 187 17.36 5.58 1.31
C ASP A 187 16.04 6.37 1.41
N GLN A 188 16.13 7.68 1.43
CA GLN A 188 14.98 8.57 1.61
C GLN A 188 14.76 9.40 0.34
N PRO A 189 13.78 9.04 -0.51
CA PRO A 189 13.58 9.74 -1.79
C PRO A 189 13.01 11.15 -1.60
N LEU A 190 12.09 11.33 -0.66
CA LEU A 190 11.35 12.58 -0.41
C LEU A 190 11.19 12.91 1.08
N GLY A 191 11.89 12.21 1.97
CA GLY A 191 11.80 12.40 3.41
C GLY A 191 11.44 11.13 4.17
N ILE A 192 11.06 11.29 5.43
CA ILE A 192 10.77 10.20 6.37
C ILE A 192 9.25 9.93 6.34
N GLY A 193 8.87 8.65 6.32
CA GLY A 193 7.49 8.22 6.47
C GLY A 193 6.91 8.55 7.85
N THR A 194 5.58 8.63 7.96
CA THR A 194 4.86 8.96 9.20
C THR A 194 4.33 7.71 9.91
N GLY A 195 3.74 7.90 11.09
CA GLY A 195 3.04 6.85 11.81
C GLY A 195 1.79 6.30 11.08
N ALA A 196 1.19 7.08 10.17
CA ALA A 196 0.05 6.65 9.36
C ALA A 196 0.42 5.45 8.46
N ALA A 197 1.60 5.48 7.84
CA ALA A 197 2.12 4.36 7.05
C ALA A 197 2.27 3.06 7.87
N VAL A 198 2.61 3.17 9.14
CA VAL A 198 2.81 2.00 10.02
C VAL A 198 1.48 1.32 10.34
N ILE A 199 0.42 2.08 10.67
CA ILE A 199 -0.89 1.52 10.98
C ILE A 199 -1.58 0.92 9.74
N PHE A 200 -1.16 1.27 8.55
CA PHE A 200 -1.64 0.73 7.28
C PHE A 200 -1.50 -0.80 7.19
N GLY A 201 -0.53 -1.37 7.89
CA GLY A 201 -0.31 -2.82 7.93
C GLY A 201 -1.35 -3.62 8.72
N ALA A 202 -2.24 -2.98 9.48
CA ALA A 202 -3.32 -3.64 10.19
C ALA A 202 -4.65 -3.48 9.45
N THR A 203 -5.49 -4.52 9.43
CA THR A 203 -6.86 -4.42 8.89
C THR A 203 -7.62 -3.29 9.59
N GLY A 204 -8.20 -2.37 8.83
CA GLY A 204 -8.80 -1.13 9.34
C GLY A 204 -7.81 0.03 9.53
N GLY A 205 -6.52 -0.18 9.30
CA GLY A 205 -5.51 0.86 9.44
C GLY A 205 -5.54 1.87 8.29
N VAL A 206 -5.89 1.45 7.09
CA VAL A 206 -6.12 2.36 5.96
C VAL A 206 -7.29 3.28 6.25
N MET A 207 -8.39 2.72 6.73
CA MET A 207 -9.59 3.45 7.16
C MET A 207 -9.24 4.49 8.22
N GLU A 208 -8.54 4.10 9.28
CA GLU A 208 -8.13 5.01 10.35
C GLU A 208 -7.26 6.16 9.80
N ALA A 209 -6.26 5.85 8.99
CA ALA A 209 -5.36 6.85 8.43
C ALA A 209 -6.11 7.83 7.51
N ALA A 210 -6.98 7.32 6.64
CA ALA A 210 -7.79 8.14 5.75
C ALA A 210 -8.77 9.05 6.52
N LEU A 211 -9.45 8.53 7.54
CA LEU A 211 -10.36 9.31 8.37
C LEU A 211 -9.64 10.39 9.17
N ARG A 212 -8.50 10.09 9.77
CA ARG A 212 -7.67 11.10 10.47
C ARG A 212 -7.29 12.24 9.54
N THR A 213 -6.85 11.91 8.34
CA THR A 213 -6.48 12.89 7.33
C THR A 213 -7.68 13.71 6.86
N ALA A 214 -8.82 13.06 6.58
CA ALA A 214 -10.06 13.72 6.17
C ALA A 214 -10.58 14.68 7.25
N VAL A 215 -10.56 14.26 8.54
CA VAL A 215 -10.91 15.14 9.67
C VAL A 215 -10.06 16.39 9.66
N LYS A 216 -8.74 16.25 9.56
CA LYS A 216 -7.82 17.39 9.53
C LYS A 216 -8.07 18.31 8.34
N MET A 217 -8.36 17.75 7.16
CA MET A 217 -8.66 18.52 5.95
C MET A 217 -9.96 19.32 6.07
N ILE A 218 -11.00 18.73 6.67
CA ILE A 218 -12.34 19.35 6.79
C ILE A 218 -12.37 20.35 7.95
N THR A 219 -11.79 20.00 9.10
CA THR A 219 -11.94 20.78 10.34
C THR A 219 -10.74 21.66 10.66
N GLY A 220 -9.60 21.44 10.01
CA GLY A 220 -8.32 22.07 10.33
C GLY A 220 -7.69 21.59 11.65
N SER A 221 -8.31 20.64 12.35
CA SER A 221 -7.87 20.12 13.64
C SER A 221 -7.49 18.65 13.56
N GLU A 222 -6.61 18.19 14.45
CA GLU A 222 -6.28 16.77 14.56
C GLU A 222 -7.51 15.96 15.06
N ALA A 223 -7.60 14.71 14.67
CA ALA A 223 -8.69 13.78 15.05
C ALA A 223 -8.54 13.26 16.50
N GLY A 224 -8.34 14.16 17.48
CA GLY A 224 -7.91 13.81 18.84
C GLY A 224 -8.84 12.91 19.63
N ASP A 225 -10.15 13.12 19.52
CA ASP A 225 -11.15 12.43 20.35
C ASP A 225 -11.91 11.32 19.60
N ILE A 226 -11.52 10.98 18.37
CA ILE A 226 -12.19 9.94 17.59
C ILE A 226 -11.56 8.59 17.93
N ASN A 227 -12.39 7.66 18.45
CA ASN A 227 -11.96 6.29 18.72
C ASN A 227 -11.99 5.46 17.44
N PHE A 228 -10.82 5.16 16.88
CA PHE A 228 -10.66 4.32 15.69
C PHE A 228 -10.49 2.82 16.01
N THR A 229 -10.53 2.42 17.29
CA THR A 229 -10.35 1.01 17.67
C THR A 229 -11.48 0.12 17.14
N ASP A 230 -12.65 0.68 16.92
CA ASP A 230 -13.81 -0.05 16.42
C ASP A 230 -13.64 -0.55 14.98
N VAL A 231 -12.74 0.07 14.19
CA VAL A 231 -12.47 -0.33 12.80
C VAL A 231 -11.20 -1.15 12.64
N ARG A 232 -10.35 -1.28 13.68
CA ARG A 232 -9.13 -2.08 13.64
C ARG A 232 -9.33 -3.49 14.18
N GLY A 233 -8.61 -4.47 13.62
CA GLY A 233 -8.55 -5.86 14.09
C GLY A 233 -8.90 -6.88 13.01
N VAL A 234 -8.94 -8.15 13.39
CA VAL A 234 -9.13 -9.30 12.49
C VAL A 234 -10.58 -9.82 12.40
N ALA A 235 -11.55 -9.12 12.97
CA ALA A 235 -12.96 -9.48 12.78
C ALA A 235 -13.35 -9.35 11.30
N GLY A 236 -14.17 -10.26 10.79
CA GLY A 236 -14.49 -10.36 9.37
C GLY A 236 -15.10 -9.09 8.77
N ILE A 237 -16.10 -8.50 9.45
CA ILE A 237 -16.71 -7.23 9.11
C ILE A 237 -16.76 -6.37 10.36
N LYS A 238 -16.39 -5.09 10.21
CA LYS A 238 -16.52 -4.08 11.25
C LYS A 238 -17.19 -2.84 10.68
N GLU A 239 -18.01 -2.21 11.47
CA GLU A 239 -18.76 -1.01 11.09
C GLU A 239 -18.63 0.04 12.19
N ALA A 240 -18.53 1.29 11.78
CA ALA A 240 -18.49 2.42 12.70
C ALA A 240 -19.11 3.67 12.08
N SER A 241 -19.51 4.61 12.93
CA SER A 241 -20.01 5.92 12.51
C SER A 241 -19.27 7.01 13.26
N TYR A 242 -18.82 8.01 12.51
CA TYR A 242 -18.04 9.12 13.05
C TYR A 242 -18.67 10.45 12.62
N LYS A 243 -18.55 11.47 13.48
CA LYS A 243 -18.80 12.85 13.08
C LYS A 243 -17.51 13.51 12.62
N VAL A 244 -17.52 14.04 11.40
CA VAL A 244 -16.40 14.80 10.82
C VAL A 244 -16.89 16.19 10.47
N GLY A 245 -16.71 17.15 11.40
CA GLY A 245 -17.40 18.44 11.33
C GLY A 245 -18.92 18.23 11.44
N ASP A 246 -19.66 18.72 10.45
CA ASP A 246 -21.11 18.54 10.37
C ASP A 246 -21.55 17.27 9.61
N LEU A 247 -20.60 16.48 9.13
CA LEU A 247 -20.87 15.27 8.34
C LEU A 247 -20.95 14.03 9.23
N ASP A 248 -21.98 13.21 9.02
CA ASP A 248 -22.07 11.87 9.58
C ASP A 248 -21.42 10.89 8.58
N VAL A 249 -20.29 10.30 8.95
CA VAL A 249 -19.51 9.39 8.12
C VAL A 249 -19.68 7.96 8.63
N LYS A 250 -20.34 7.13 7.85
CA LYS A 250 -20.49 5.70 8.13
C LYS A 250 -19.43 4.92 7.36
N VAL A 251 -18.71 4.07 8.06
CA VAL A 251 -17.61 3.29 7.48
C VAL A 251 -17.75 1.81 7.76
N ALA A 252 -17.18 1.00 6.88
CA ALA A 252 -17.07 -0.42 7.09
C ALA A 252 -15.69 -0.94 6.68
N VAL A 253 -15.25 -1.99 7.36
CA VAL A 253 -13.99 -2.70 7.06
C VAL A 253 -14.31 -4.16 6.83
N ALA A 254 -13.93 -4.70 5.67
CA ALA A 254 -14.08 -6.11 5.33
C ALA A 254 -12.72 -6.79 5.16
N SER A 255 -12.51 -7.84 5.96
CA SER A 255 -11.34 -8.71 5.81
C SER A 255 -11.71 -9.94 5.00
N GLY A 256 -11.07 -10.09 3.84
CA GLY A 256 -11.34 -11.17 2.89
C GLY A 256 -12.51 -10.91 1.93
N THR A 257 -12.45 -11.55 0.77
CA THR A 257 -13.39 -11.32 -0.33
C THR A 257 -14.82 -11.78 -0.01
N ALA A 258 -15.00 -12.80 0.83
CA ALA A 258 -16.32 -13.25 1.25
C ALA A 258 -17.07 -12.17 2.06
N ASN A 259 -16.37 -11.55 3.02
CA ASN A 259 -16.91 -10.46 3.82
C ASN A 259 -17.14 -9.20 2.98
N ALA A 260 -16.26 -8.91 2.04
CA ALA A 260 -16.45 -7.83 1.08
C ALA A 260 -17.73 -8.05 0.25
N ALA A 261 -17.95 -9.28 -0.24
CA ALA A 261 -19.17 -9.61 -0.99
C ALA A 261 -20.44 -9.42 -0.17
N GLU A 262 -20.43 -9.76 1.12
CA GLU A 262 -21.56 -9.53 2.01
C GLU A 262 -21.87 -8.03 2.14
N LEU A 263 -20.87 -7.20 2.40
CA LEU A 263 -21.04 -5.75 2.48
C LEU A 263 -21.57 -5.15 1.18
N LEU A 264 -21.00 -5.54 0.04
CA LEU A 264 -21.41 -4.99 -1.24
C LEU A 264 -22.85 -5.36 -1.61
N LYS A 265 -23.29 -6.58 -1.28
CA LYS A 265 -24.69 -6.98 -1.46
C LYS A 265 -25.65 -6.12 -0.64
N LYS A 266 -25.30 -5.80 0.61
CA LYS A 266 -26.10 -4.88 1.44
C LYS A 266 -26.19 -3.50 0.81
N VAL A 267 -25.09 -2.99 0.26
CA VAL A 267 -25.07 -1.69 -0.45
C VAL A 267 -25.93 -1.74 -1.71
N GLN A 268 -25.80 -2.77 -2.55
CA GLN A 268 -26.58 -2.94 -3.78
C GLN A 268 -28.08 -3.08 -3.51
N ASN A 269 -28.45 -3.75 -2.42
CA ASN A 269 -29.83 -3.93 -2.01
C ASN A 269 -30.43 -2.68 -1.33
N GLY A 270 -29.63 -1.63 -1.09
CA GLY A 270 -30.08 -0.45 -0.34
C GLY A 270 -30.28 -0.68 1.16
N GLU A 271 -29.69 -1.77 1.69
CA GLU A 271 -29.79 -2.14 3.12
C GLU A 271 -28.75 -1.40 3.98
N ALA A 272 -27.72 -0.82 3.35
CA ALA A 272 -26.67 -0.07 4.01
C ALA A 272 -26.18 1.10 3.13
N ASP A 273 -25.88 2.22 3.79
CA ASP A 273 -25.38 3.47 3.18
C ASP A 273 -24.05 3.86 3.82
N TYR A 274 -22.97 3.27 3.36
CA TYR A 274 -21.62 3.64 3.82
C TYR A 274 -21.07 4.82 3.02
N THR A 275 -20.24 5.61 3.67
CA THR A 275 -19.46 6.67 3.05
C THR A 275 -18.13 6.12 2.50
N PHE A 276 -17.48 5.24 3.30
CA PHE A 276 -16.19 4.66 2.93
C PHE A 276 -16.10 3.20 3.40
N ILE A 277 -15.56 2.34 2.54
CA ILE A 277 -15.35 0.92 2.82
C ILE A 277 -13.88 0.57 2.59
N GLU A 278 -13.21 0.02 3.62
CA GLU A 278 -11.93 -0.63 3.44
C GLU A 278 -12.13 -2.11 3.13
N THR A 279 -11.48 -2.60 2.09
CA THR A 279 -11.46 -4.02 1.77
C THR A 279 -10.03 -4.53 1.64
N MET A 280 -9.70 -5.51 2.47
CA MET A 280 -8.42 -6.22 2.42
C MET A 280 -8.65 -7.65 1.93
N GLY A 281 -8.11 -7.97 0.75
CA GLY A 281 -8.12 -9.33 0.18
C GLY A 281 -6.95 -10.20 0.67
N CYS A 282 -6.14 -9.71 1.59
CA CYS A 282 -5.02 -10.44 2.17
C CYS A 282 -5.51 -11.38 3.28
N PRO A 283 -5.03 -12.65 3.33
CA PRO A 283 -5.33 -13.58 4.41
C PRO A 283 -4.67 -13.14 5.72
#